data_d3307a620cc3d7458a8bc4622197e59a
#
_entry.id   d3307a620cc3d7458a8bc4622197e59a
#
_cell.length_a   1.000
_cell.length_b   1.000
_cell.length_c   1.000
_cell.angle_alpha   90.00
_cell.angle_beta   90.00
_cell.angle_gamma   90.00
#
_symmetry.space_group_name_H-M   'P 1'
#
loop_
_entity.id
_entity.type
_entity.pdbx_description
1 polymer ?
#
loop_
_entity_poly.entity_id
_entity_poly.type
_entity_poly.pdbx_seq_one_letter_code
_entity_poly.pdbx_strand_id
1 'polypeptide(L)'
;MIALTFDMGGRVGDALQIVSWLAEHQIHASVFMTGSMADSANTDAGRRVLAIIDAHPGLFTLGNHSYTHRDFRTLSAGEIQDELQRTEAAIAPHCSQTLRLFRPPNGGYNAGVLAAVGAAGYPLTVTWDIDTIDWRPINNDPPGPTADDIVAKVLGSAQGGSIVLMHLGGFETFAALPRVVDRLLDRGFRLVNLDEML
;
A
#
# COMPACT_ATOMS: atom_id res chain seq x y z
N MET A 1 -3.17 10.15 -15.39
CA MET A 1 -2.99 8.88 -14.65
C MET A 1 -3.10 9.18 -13.16
N ILE A 2 -3.62 8.24 -12.38
CA ILE A 2 -3.64 8.27 -10.91
C ILE A 2 -3.26 6.88 -10.43
N ALA A 3 -2.43 6.76 -9.39
CA ALA A 3 -2.12 5.50 -8.74
C ALA A 3 -2.93 5.35 -7.44
N LEU A 4 -3.74 4.30 -7.35
CA LEU A 4 -4.30 3.84 -6.08
C LEU A 4 -3.28 2.93 -5.41
N THR A 5 -2.90 3.25 -4.19
CA THR A 5 -1.89 2.51 -3.44
C THR A 5 -2.41 2.11 -2.07
N PHE A 6 -2.07 0.90 -1.64
CA PHE A 6 -2.62 0.32 -0.42
C PHE A 6 -1.50 -0.21 0.46
N ASP A 7 -1.45 0.26 1.71
CA ASP A 7 -0.55 -0.29 2.69
C ASP A 7 -1.22 -1.46 3.43
N MET A 8 -0.46 -2.52 3.70
CA MET A 8 -0.92 -3.67 4.48
C MET A 8 0.03 -3.96 5.63
N GLY A 9 -0.40 -3.58 6.82
CA GLY A 9 0.31 -3.83 8.08
C GLY A 9 -0.64 -3.72 9.27
N GLY A 10 -0.47 -4.56 10.27
CA GLY A 10 -1.25 -4.56 11.52
C GLY A 10 -2.67 -5.14 11.39
N ARG A 11 -3.62 -4.41 10.82
CA ARG A 11 -5.02 -4.87 10.68
C ARG A 11 -5.24 -5.55 9.33
N VAL A 12 -5.97 -6.68 9.32
CA VAL A 12 -6.38 -7.38 8.09
C VAL A 12 -7.58 -6.70 7.42
N GLY A 13 -8.63 -6.36 8.20
CA GLY A 13 -9.86 -5.75 7.68
C GLY A 13 -10.42 -6.49 6.46
N ASP A 14 -10.78 -5.72 5.44
CA ASP A 14 -11.36 -6.23 4.18
C ASP A 14 -10.30 -6.48 3.09
N ALA A 15 -9.05 -6.76 3.48
CA ALA A 15 -7.91 -6.87 2.56
C ALA A 15 -8.18 -7.80 1.37
N LEU A 16 -8.74 -8.97 1.63
CA LEU A 16 -9.04 -9.94 0.57
C LEU A 16 -10.15 -9.44 -0.35
N GLN A 17 -11.20 -8.84 0.20
CA GLN A 17 -12.29 -8.28 -0.60
C GLN A 17 -11.78 -7.15 -1.50
N ILE A 18 -10.92 -6.26 -0.98
CA ILE A 18 -10.32 -5.16 -1.74
C ILE A 18 -9.50 -5.69 -2.90
N VAL A 19 -8.55 -6.59 -2.64
CA VAL A 19 -7.64 -7.09 -3.70
C VAL A 19 -8.38 -7.97 -4.71
N SER A 20 -9.34 -8.80 -4.26
CA SER A 20 -10.19 -9.57 -5.18
C SER A 20 -11.03 -8.67 -6.07
N TRP A 21 -11.66 -7.64 -5.48
CA TRP A 21 -12.48 -6.68 -6.25
C TRP A 21 -11.64 -5.94 -7.29
N LEU A 22 -10.44 -5.47 -6.93
CA LEU A 22 -9.51 -4.83 -7.88
C LEU A 22 -9.15 -5.76 -9.04
N ALA A 23 -8.83 -7.04 -8.74
CA ALA A 23 -8.50 -8.04 -9.74
C ALA A 23 -9.69 -8.35 -10.66
N GLU A 24 -10.89 -8.57 -10.12
CA GLU A 24 -12.11 -8.85 -10.87
C GLU A 24 -12.51 -7.72 -11.82
N HIS A 25 -12.29 -6.46 -11.41
CA HIS A 25 -12.60 -5.27 -12.21
C HIS A 25 -11.43 -4.78 -13.05
N GLN A 26 -10.29 -5.51 -13.06
CA GLN A 26 -9.08 -5.17 -13.82
C GLN A 26 -8.57 -3.74 -13.48
N ILE A 27 -8.64 -3.37 -12.20
CA ILE A 27 -8.15 -2.08 -11.71
C ILE A 27 -6.68 -2.21 -11.29
N HIS A 28 -5.81 -1.45 -11.97
CA HIS A 28 -4.40 -1.39 -11.64
C HIS A 28 -4.18 -0.70 -10.30
N ALA A 29 -3.34 -1.28 -9.45
CA ALA A 29 -3.05 -0.76 -8.11
C ALA A 29 -1.64 -1.16 -7.64
N SER A 30 -1.19 -0.56 -6.53
CA SER A 30 0.06 -0.96 -5.90
C SER A 30 -0.17 -1.28 -4.43
N VAL A 31 0.49 -2.31 -3.93
CA VAL A 31 0.38 -2.76 -2.54
C VAL A 31 1.75 -2.70 -1.88
N PHE A 32 1.84 -2.06 -0.73
CA PHE A 32 3.02 -2.07 0.12
C PHE A 32 2.74 -2.95 1.34
N MET A 33 3.39 -4.11 1.39
CA MET A 33 3.12 -5.11 2.43
C MET A 33 4.24 -5.19 3.44
N THR A 34 3.87 -5.32 4.73
CA THR A 34 4.84 -5.65 5.79
C THR A 34 5.17 -7.14 5.76
N GLY A 35 6.45 -7.46 6.04
CA GLY A 35 6.88 -8.86 6.15
C GLY A 35 6.13 -9.63 7.22
N SER A 36 5.85 -8.99 8.37
CA SER A 36 5.08 -9.60 9.46
C SER A 36 3.64 -9.99 9.06
N MET A 37 3.05 -9.34 8.06
CA MET A 37 1.74 -9.73 7.55
C MET A 37 1.84 -10.94 6.61
N ALA A 38 2.87 -10.99 5.76
CA ALA A 38 3.14 -12.14 4.91
C ALA A 38 3.47 -13.40 5.71
N ASP A 39 4.22 -13.24 6.82
CA ASP A 39 4.76 -14.33 7.66
C ASP A 39 3.88 -14.63 8.89
N SER A 40 2.70 -14.03 9.00
CA SER A 40 1.85 -14.12 10.17
C SER A 40 1.42 -15.58 10.46
N ALA A 41 1.65 -16.03 11.70
CA ALA A 41 1.11 -17.29 12.22
C ALA A 41 -0.37 -17.19 12.63
N ASN A 42 -0.88 -15.97 12.87
CA ASN A 42 -2.23 -15.71 13.37
C ASN A 42 -3.28 -15.60 12.27
N THR A 43 -2.85 -15.35 11.03
CA THR A 43 -3.73 -15.22 9.88
C THR A 43 -2.99 -15.60 8.59
N ASP A 44 -3.72 -16.12 7.62
CA ASP A 44 -3.22 -16.39 6.27
C ASP A 44 -3.52 -15.25 5.27
N ALA A 45 -4.14 -14.17 5.75
CA ALA A 45 -4.63 -13.10 4.90
C ALA A 45 -3.53 -12.48 4.03
N GLY A 46 -2.34 -12.21 4.59
CA GLY A 46 -1.20 -11.68 3.82
C GLY A 46 -0.79 -12.63 2.69
N ARG A 47 -0.65 -13.92 2.96
CA ARG A 47 -0.31 -14.94 1.94
C ARG A 47 -1.37 -15.05 0.85
N ARG A 48 -2.64 -14.97 1.21
CA ARG A 48 -3.75 -14.99 0.24
C ARG A 48 -3.78 -13.73 -0.63
N VAL A 49 -3.51 -12.56 -0.05
CA VAL A 49 -3.34 -11.31 -0.81
C VAL A 49 -2.18 -11.45 -1.80
N LEU A 50 -1.02 -11.96 -1.35
CA LEU A 50 0.15 -12.19 -2.21
C LEU A 50 -0.17 -13.17 -3.36
N ALA A 51 -0.92 -14.24 -3.09
CA ALA A 51 -1.34 -15.20 -4.10
C ALA A 51 -2.25 -14.55 -5.18
N ILE A 52 -3.15 -13.63 -4.79
CA ILE A 52 -3.97 -12.89 -5.76
C ILE A 52 -3.08 -11.96 -6.60
N ILE A 53 -2.14 -11.26 -5.97
CA ILE A 53 -1.20 -10.36 -6.67
C ILE A 53 -0.35 -11.15 -7.67
N ASP A 54 0.21 -12.30 -7.27
CA ASP A 54 1.03 -13.15 -8.11
C ASP A 54 0.26 -13.76 -9.30
N ALA A 55 -1.02 -14.05 -9.12
CA ALA A 55 -1.91 -14.56 -10.17
C ALA A 55 -2.29 -13.50 -11.23
N HIS A 56 -2.04 -12.21 -10.97
CA HIS A 56 -2.40 -11.11 -11.87
C HIS A 56 -1.17 -10.25 -12.22
N PRO A 57 -0.19 -10.81 -12.95
CA PRO A 57 1.02 -10.07 -13.31
C PRO A 57 0.68 -8.85 -14.18
N GLY A 58 1.29 -7.71 -13.85
CA GLY A 58 1.05 -6.44 -14.53
C GLY A 58 -0.14 -5.63 -14.00
N LEU A 59 -1.09 -6.25 -13.30
CA LEU A 59 -2.18 -5.52 -12.66
C LEU A 59 -1.73 -4.86 -11.36
N PHE A 60 -0.91 -5.56 -10.58
CA PHE A 60 -0.41 -5.08 -9.30
C PHE A 60 1.11 -4.88 -9.30
N THR A 61 1.55 -3.76 -8.71
CA THR A 61 2.94 -3.60 -8.25
C THR A 61 3.00 -3.87 -6.75
N LEU A 62 3.94 -4.72 -6.33
CA LEU A 62 4.19 -5.00 -4.92
C LEU A 62 5.44 -4.25 -4.44
N GLY A 63 5.31 -3.55 -3.32
CA GLY A 63 6.40 -2.82 -2.65
C GLY A 63 6.65 -3.31 -1.23
N ASN A 64 7.83 -2.98 -0.71
CA ASN A 64 8.26 -3.27 0.65
C ASN A 64 7.75 -2.21 1.62
N HIS A 65 7.12 -2.62 2.73
CA HIS A 65 6.64 -1.73 3.79
C HIS A 65 7.29 -2.02 5.15
N SER A 66 8.55 -2.45 5.15
CA SER A 66 9.28 -2.96 6.32
C SER A 66 8.74 -4.32 6.84
N TYR A 67 9.46 -4.93 7.78
CA TYR A 67 8.99 -6.16 8.41
C TYR A 67 8.06 -5.88 9.59
N THR A 68 8.47 -5.02 10.53
CA THR A 68 7.76 -4.77 11.81
C THR A 68 6.98 -3.47 11.87
N HIS A 69 6.97 -2.68 10.78
CA HIS A 69 6.32 -1.37 10.72
C HIS A 69 6.88 -0.33 11.70
N ARG A 70 8.18 -0.41 12.05
CA ARG A 70 8.86 0.59 12.90
C ARG A 70 9.13 1.88 12.13
N ASP A 71 9.21 2.99 12.85
CA ASP A 71 9.65 4.27 12.27
C ASP A 71 11.15 4.20 11.91
N PHE A 72 11.46 4.22 10.63
CA PHE A 72 12.83 4.09 10.11
C PHE A 72 13.77 5.23 10.53
N ARG A 73 13.22 6.39 10.91
CA ARG A 73 14.02 7.49 11.45
C ARG A 73 14.67 7.17 12.79
N THR A 74 14.22 6.14 13.47
CA THR A 74 14.74 5.67 14.76
C THR A 74 15.70 4.49 14.62
N LEU A 75 15.92 3.99 13.40
CA LEU A 75 16.72 2.81 13.12
C LEU A 75 18.11 3.16 12.62
N SER A 76 19.08 2.34 12.96
CA SER A 76 20.39 2.33 12.31
C SER A 76 20.30 1.77 10.87
N ALA A 77 21.29 2.06 10.04
CA ALA A 77 21.34 1.54 8.68
C ALA A 77 21.30 -0.01 8.62
N GLY A 78 21.93 -0.69 9.57
CA GLY A 78 21.88 -2.15 9.67
C GLY A 78 20.48 -2.68 10.02
N GLU A 79 19.77 -2.02 10.94
CA GLU A 79 18.36 -2.39 11.26
C GLU A 79 17.44 -2.13 10.09
N ILE A 80 17.64 -1.04 9.34
CA ILE A 80 16.89 -0.75 8.10
C ILE A 80 17.09 -1.88 7.10
N GLN A 81 18.33 -2.30 6.87
CA GLN A 81 18.64 -3.40 5.96
C GLN A 81 17.98 -4.72 6.42
N ASP A 82 18.03 -5.03 7.71
CA ASP A 82 17.37 -6.23 8.28
C ASP A 82 15.85 -6.20 8.06
N GLU A 83 15.18 -5.07 8.34
CA GLU A 83 13.76 -4.89 8.12
C GLU A 83 13.36 -5.16 6.64
N LEU A 84 14.15 -4.64 5.70
CA LEU A 84 13.89 -4.79 4.27
C LEU A 84 14.12 -6.23 3.80
N GLN A 85 15.26 -6.85 4.16
CA GLN A 85 15.61 -8.22 3.78
C GLN A 85 14.66 -9.26 4.38
N ARG A 86 14.25 -9.09 5.63
CA ARG A 86 13.26 -9.98 6.26
C ARG A 86 11.91 -9.89 5.57
N THR A 87 11.52 -8.72 5.11
CA THR A 87 10.29 -8.55 4.32
C THR A 87 10.37 -9.30 2.99
N GLU A 88 11.48 -9.17 2.26
CA GLU A 88 11.72 -9.94 1.03
C GLU A 88 11.66 -11.44 1.27
N ALA A 89 12.34 -11.92 2.31
CA ALA A 89 12.35 -13.34 2.66
C ALA A 89 10.96 -13.88 3.02
N ALA A 90 10.12 -13.06 3.68
CA ALA A 90 8.75 -13.43 4.04
C ALA A 90 7.81 -13.46 2.82
N ILE A 91 8.02 -12.58 1.85
CA ILE A 91 7.18 -12.45 0.64
C ILE A 91 7.56 -13.46 -0.45
N ALA A 92 8.85 -13.70 -0.67
CA ALA A 92 9.36 -14.52 -1.77
C ALA A 92 8.73 -15.93 -1.92
N PRO A 93 8.35 -16.66 -0.86
CA PRO A 93 7.67 -17.95 -1.00
C PRO A 93 6.24 -17.85 -1.57
N HIS A 94 5.64 -16.65 -1.62
CA HIS A 94 4.22 -16.43 -1.92
C HIS A 94 3.96 -15.53 -3.13
N CYS A 95 4.98 -14.81 -3.60
CA CYS A 95 4.86 -13.92 -4.75
C CYS A 95 6.20 -13.83 -5.49
N SER A 96 6.17 -13.97 -6.80
CA SER A 96 7.36 -13.99 -7.67
C SER A 96 7.88 -12.59 -8.04
N GLN A 97 7.16 -11.52 -7.68
CA GLN A 97 7.58 -10.16 -8.01
C GLN A 97 8.84 -9.74 -7.26
N THR A 98 9.76 -9.10 -7.96
CA THR A 98 10.93 -8.46 -7.35
C THR A 98 10.51 -7.12 -6.77
N LEU A 99 10.73 -6.92 -5.46
CA LEU A 99 10.40 -5.65 -4.79
C LEU A 99 11.44 -4.58 -5.17
N ARG A 100 10.99 -3.49 -5.78
CA ARG A 100 11.85 -2.34 -6.17
C ARG A 100 11.43 -1.04 -5.50
N LEU A 101 10.22 -0.99 -4.98
CA LEU A 101 9.63 0.17 -4.33
C LEU A 101 9.60 -0.04 -2.82
N PHE A 102 9.93 1.01 -2.10
CA PHE A 102 9.81 1.05 -0.65
C PHE A 102 8.87 2.19 -0.23
N ARG A 103 7.98 1.91 0.72
CA ARG A 103 7.23 2.96 1.40
C ARG A 103 7.57 2.96 2.88
N PRO A 104 8.04 4.09 3.42
CA PRO A 104 8.39 4.16 4.84
C PRO A 104 7.13 4.09 5.71
N PRO A 105 7.15 3.27 6.78
CA PRO A 105 6.10 3.30 7.80
C PRO A 105 5.84 4.72 8.30
N ASN A 106 4.56 5.07 8.43
CA ASN A 106 4.10 6.41 8.85
C ASN A 106 4.61 7.57 7.97
N GLY A 107 5.10 7.31 6.77
CA GLY A 107 5.74 8.31 5.91
C GLY A 107 7.06 8.86 6.47
N GLY A 108 7.66 8.18 7.45
CA GLY A 108 8.82 8.66 8.20
C GLY A 108 10.15 8.42 7.47
N TYR A 109 10.76 9.46 6.91
CA TYR A 109 12.09 9.38 6.29
C TYR A 109 12.94 10.62 6.57
N ASN A 110 14.25 10.47 6.37
CA ASN A 110 15.26 11.52 6.34
C ASN A 110 16.40 11.10 5.39
N ALA A 111 17.41 11.93 5.22
CA ALA A 111 18.52 11.64 4.32
C ALA A 111 19.26 10.32 4.66
N GLY A 112 19.39 9.98 5.94
CA GLY A 112 20.00 8.73 6.40
C GLY A 112 19.18 7.51 6.03
N VAL A 113 17.86 7.59 6.18
CA VAL A 113 16.92 6.54 5.76
C VAL A 113 16.99 6.32 4.25
N LEU A 114 16.93 7.40 3.45
CA LEU A 114 17.01 7.30 2.00
C LEU A 114 18.31 6.66 1.53
N ALA A 115 19.45 7.04 2.15
CA ALA A 115 20.76 6.45 1.84
C ALA A 115 20.80 4.95 2.18
N ALA A 116 20.30 4.55 3.35
CA ALA A 116 20.28 3.15 3.79
C ALA A 116 19.35 2.28 2.92
N VAL A 117 18.17 2.78 2.61
CA VAL A 117 17.18 2.12 1.74
C VAL A 117 17.71 1.97 0.31
N GLY A 118 18.35 3.02 -0.24
CA GLY A 118 19.00 2.96 -1.55
C GLY A 118 20.15 1.94 -1.60
N ALA A 119 20.99 1.90 -0.53
CA ALA A 119 22.07 0.92 -0.41
C ALA A 119 21.55 -0.53 -0.26
N ALA A 120 20.34 -0.71 0.26
CA ALA A 120 19.68 -2.02 0.35
C ALA A 120 19.01 -2.48 -0.97
N GLY A 121 19.12 -1.69 -2.06
CA GLY A 121 18.60 -2.07 -3.38
C GLY A 121 17.25 -1.47 -3.74
N TYR A 122 16.73 -0.53 -2.95
CA TYR A 122 15.48 0.17 -3.22
C TYR A 122 15.74 1.58 -3.75
N PRO A 123 15.80 1.79 -5.07
CA PRO A 123 16.13 3.10 -5.64
C PRO A 123 14.99 4.13 -5.48
N LEU A 124 13.79 3.66 -5.25
CA LEU A 124 12.60 4.50 -5.16
C LEU A 124 11.91 4.36 -3.80
N THR A 125 11.84 5.48 -3.09
CA THR A 125 11.04 5.64 -1.87
C THR A 125 9.76 6.39 -2.24
N VAL A 126 8.62 5.76 -2.04
CA VAL A 126 7.31 6.26 -2.47
C VAL A 126 6.54 6.80 -1.28
N THR A 127 6.10 8.04 -1.39
CA THR A 127 5.13 8.68 -0.49
C THR A 127 3.78 8.82 -1.21
N TRP A 128 2.96 9.79 -0.83
CA TRP A 128 1.64 10.01 -1.38
C TRP A 128 1.29 11.50 -1.42
N ASP A 129 0.33 11.84 -2.28
CA ASP A 129 -0.24 13.19 -2.38
C ASP A 129 -1.55 13.28 -1.59
N ILE A 130 -2.31 12.18 -1.55
CA ILE A 130 -3.63 12.12 -0.93
C ILE A 130 -3.64 11.01 0.12
N ASP A 131 -3.77 11.39 1.40
CA ASP A 131 -3.97 10.46 2.51
C ASP A 131 -5.45 10.40 2.85
N THR A 132 -6.07 9.25 2.70
CA THR A 132 -7.50 9.05 3.01
C THR A 132 -7.78 8.97 4.49
N ILE A 133 -6.77 8.68 5.32
CA ILE A 133 -6.87 8.48 6.79
C ILE A 133 -7.81 7.31 7.15
N ASP A 134 -8.06 6.40 6.22
CA ASP A 134 -8.95 5.25 6.36
C ASP A 134 -8.47 4.21 7.40
N TRP A 135 -7.22 4.31 7.85
CA TRP A 135 -6.65 3.53 8.95
C TRP A 135 -7.24 3.87 10.31
N ARG A 136 -7.88 5.05 10.45
CA ARG A 136 -8.44 5.53 11.71
C ARG A 136 -9.87 5.00 11.90
N PRO A 137 -10.21 4.41 13.08
CA PRO A 137 -11.57 3.96 13.37
C PRO A 137 -12.58 5.12 13.40
N ILE A 138 -13.81 4.90 12.93
CA ILE A 138 -14.89 5.91 12.95
C ILE A 138 -15.20 6.38 14.37
N ASN A 139 -15.13 5.48 15.35
CA ASN A 139 -15.45 5.78 16.76
C ASN A 139 -14.23 6.27 17.56
N ASN A 140 -13.16 6.65 16.92
CA ASN A 140 -11.98 7.24 17.57
C ASN A 140 -12.20 8.72 17.93
N ASP A 141 -11.29 9.34 18.66
CA ASP A 141 -11.25 10.78 18.91
C ASP A 141 -9.90 11.36 18.47
N PRO A 142 -9.85 12.21 17.43
CA PRO A 142 -10.95 12.53 16.51
C PRO A 142 -11.40 11.32 15.68
N PRO A 143 -12.66 11.31 15.21
CA PRO A 143 -13.19 10.18 14.46
C PRO A 143 -12.45 9.94 13.15
N GLY A 144 -12.42 8.68 12.71
CA GLY A 144 -11.99 8.32 11.37
C GLY A 144 -12.99 8.75 10.30
N PRO A 145 -12.59 8.74 9.02
CA PRO A 145 -13.46 9.10 7.91
C PRO A 145 -14.53 8.05 7.67
N THR A 146 -15.71 8.49 7.24
CA THR A 146 -16.72 7.65 6.62
C THR A 146 -16.33 7.32 5.16
N ALA A 147 -16.99 6.36 4.53
CA ALA A 147 -16.81 6.09 3.10
C ALA A 147 -17.08 7.35 2.25
N ASP A 148 -18.06 8.18 2.63
CA ASP A 148 -18.35 9.45 1.94
C ASP A 148 -17.21 10.45 2.07
N ASP A 149 -16.59 10.55 3.24
CA ASP A 149 -15.44 11.42 3.47
C ASP A 149 -14.22 10.99 2.65
N ILE A 150 -13.96 9.67 2.56
CA ILE A 150 -12.89 9.11 1.72
C ILE A 150 -13.12 9.48 0.26
N VAL A 151 -14.33 9.24 -0.27
CA VAL A 151 -14.69 9.59 -1.65
C VAL A 151 -14.51 11.08 -1.88
N ALA A 152 -15.05 11.93 -1.00
CA ALA A 152 -14.96 13.39 -1.12
C ALA A 152 -13.50 13.86 -1.09
N LYS A 153 -12.68 13.31 -0.20
CA LYS A 153 -11.24 13.62 -0.07
C LYS A 153 -10.48 13.31 -1.35
N VAL A 154 -10.64 12.09 -1.87
CA VAL A 154 -9.95 11.67 -3.10
C VAL A 154 -10.39 12.54 -4.26
N LEU A 155 -11.70 12.66 -4.49
CA LEU A 155 -12.21 13.42 -5.64
C LEU A 155 -11.94 14.92 -5.56
N GLY A 156 -11.87 15.49 -4.36
CA GLY A 156 -11.55 16.91 -4.16
C GLY A 156 -10.08 17.25 -4.38
N SER A 157 -9.18 16.27 -4.24
CA SER A 157 -7.73 16.48 -4.33
C SER A 157 -7.07 15.86 -5.56
N ALA A 158 -7.76 14.93 -6.24
CA ALA A 158 -7.20 14.16 -7.35
C ALA A 158 -6.85 15.04 -8.57
N GLN A 159 -5.62 14.89 -9.03
CA GLN A 159 -5.09 15.49 -10.23
C GLN A 159 -4.19 14.50 -10.98
N GLY A 160 -3.80 14.82 -12.22
CA GLY A 160 -2.90 13.96 -12.98
C GLY A 160 -1.56 13.79 -12.27
N GLY A 161 -1.15 12.55 -12.04
CA GLY A 161 0.06 12.18 -11.30
C GLY A 161 -0.16 11.88 -9.81
N SER A 162 -1.37 12.09 -9.27
CA SER A 162 -1.63 11.83 -7.84
C SER A 162 -1.41 10.37 -7.45
N ILE A 163 -0.75 10.18 -6.32
CA ILE A 163 -0.63 8.89 -5.60
C ILE A 163 -1.55 8.95 -4.38
N VAL A 164 -2.54 8.06 -4.35
CA VAL A 164 -3.52 7.98 -3.26
C VAL A 164 -3.11 6.90 -2.27
N LEU A 165 -2.97 7.24 -0.99
CA LEU A 165 -2.78 6.30 0.10
C LEU A 165 -4.11 5.84 0.65
N MET A 166 -4.30 4.53 0.65
CA MET A 166 -5.34 3.77 1.32
C MET A 166 -4.73 2.60 2.07
N HIS A 167 -5.52 1.85 2.84
CA HIS A 167 -5.03 0.68 3.56
C HIS A 167 -5.91 -0.54 3.26
N LEU A 168 -5.29 -1.70 3.00
CA LEU A 168 -6.05 -2.94 2.83
C LEU A 168 -6.82 -3.31 4.11
N GLY A 169 -6.27 -2.94 5.26
CA GLY A 169 -6.94 -3.06 6.55
C GLY A 169 -7.74 -1.83 6.99
N GLY A 170 -7.98 -0.86 6.11
CA GLY A 170 -8.73 0.36 6.44
C GLY A 170 -10.18 0.08 6.86
N PHE A 171 -10.80 1.00 7.62
CA PHE A 171 -12.14 0.76 8.19
C PHE A 171 -13.26 0.92 7.19
N GLU A 172 -13.19 1.91 6.31
CA GLU A 172 -14.23 2.22 5.31
C GLU A 172 -13.71 2.11 3.87
N THR A 173 -12.51 1.57 3.70
CA THR A 173 -11.82 1.50 2.42
C THR A 173 -12.61 0.72 1.39
N PHE A 174 -13.09 -0.48 1.74
CA PHE A 174 -13.85 -1.31 0.80
C PHE A 174 -15.19 -0.68 0.41
N ALA A 175 -15.89 -0.05 1.37
CA ALA A 175 -17.13 0.65 1.10
C ALA A 175 -16.96 1.89 0.19
N ALA A 176 -15.80 2.56 0.27
CA ALA A 176 -15.47 3.73 -0.55
C ALA A 176 -14.93 3.35 -1.94
N LEU A 177 -14.18 2.25 -2.05
CA LEU A 177 -13.36 1.92 -3.21
C LEU A 177 -14.09 1.89 -4.54
N PRO A 178 -15.25 1.20 -4.73
CA PRO A 178 -15.95 1.19 -6.00
C PRO A 178 -16.32 2.60 -6.46
N ARG A 179 -16.79 3.43 -5.54
CA ARG A 179 -17.20 4.81 -5.83
C ARG A 179 -16.02 5.71 -6.19
N VAL A 180 -14.88 5.53 -5.52
CA VAL A 180 -13.63 6.23 -5.86
C VAL A 180 -13.20 5.87 -7.28
N VAL A 181 -13.17 4.58 -7.61
CA VAL A 181 -12.78 4.07 -8.93
C VAL A 181 -13.70 4.62 -10.01
N ASP A 182 -15.02 4.40 -9.89
CA ASP A 182 -15.99 4.84 -10.88
C ASP A 182 -15.89 6.33 -11.16
N ARG A 183 -15.82 7.15 -10.09
CA ARG A 183 -15.76 8.61 -10.23
C ARG A 183 -14.45 9.12 -10.82
N LEU A 184 -13.32 8.46 -10.55
CA LEU A 184 -12.04 8.81 -11.19
C LEU A 184 -12.05 8.45 -12.68
N LEU A 185 -12.60 7.29 -13.04
CA LEU A 185 -12.77 6.88 -14.44
C LEU A 185 -13.73 7.81 -15.19
N ASP A 186 -14.88 8.17 -14.59
CA ASP A 186 -15.85 9.13 -15.15
C ASP A 186 -15.22 10.52 -15.42
N ARG A 187 -14.21 10.90 -14.64
CA ARG A 187 -13.44 12.14 -14.84
C ARG A 187 -12.36 12.01 -15.92
N GLY A 188 -12.24 10.84 -16.56
CA GLY A 188 -11.26 10.57 -17.60
C GLY A 188 -9.85 10.25 -17.08
N PHE A 189 -9.68 9.96 -15.80
CA PHE A 189 -8.40 9.47 -15.29
C PHE A 189 -8.19 8.01 -15.68
N ARG A 190 -6.98 7.64 -16.02
CA ARG A 190 -6.53 6.25 -16.12
C ARG A 190 -5.94 5.84 -14.77
N LEU A 191 -6.43 4.75 -14.20
CA LEU A 191 -5.85 4.14 -12.99
C LEU A 191 -4.69 3.24 -13.41
N VAL A 192 -3.55 3.40 -12.75
CA VAL A 192 -2.29 2.72 -13.06
C VAL A 192 -1.64 2.22 -11.78
N ASN A 193 -0.83 1.17 -11.89
CA ASN A 193 0.08 0.82 -10.82
C ASN A 193 1.35 1.71 -10.88
N LEU A 194 2.21 1.62 -9.88
CA LEU A 194 3.40 2.47 -9.80
C LEU A 194 4.48 2.13 -10.82
N ASP A 195 4.57 0.88 -11.31
CA ASP A 195 5.52 0.53 -12.38
C ASP A 195 5.14 1.19 -13.71
N GLU A 196 3.86 1.48 -13.92
CA GLU A 196 3.38 2.21 -15.09
C GLU A 196 3.50 3.74 -14.93
N MET A 197 3.59 4.24 -13.69
CA MET A 197 3.63 5.66 -13.39
C MET A 197 5.05 6.22 -13.35
N LEU A 198 6.03 5.45 -12.82
CA LEU A 198 7.42 5.84 -12.53
C LEU A 198 8.39 5.32 -13.58
#